data_5d5600392252347c6468562a370abcc4
#
_entry.id   5d5600392252347c6468562a370abcc4
#
_cell.length_a   1.000
_cell.length_b   1.000
_cell.length_c   1.000
_cell.angle_alpha   90.00
_cell.angle_beta   90.00
_cell.angle_gamma   90.00
#
_symmetry.space_group_name_H-M   'P 1'
#
loop_
_entity.id
_entity.type
_entity.pdbx_description
1 polymer ?
#
loop_
_entity_poly.entity_id
_entity_poly.type
_entity_poly.pdbx_seq_one_letter_code
_entity_poly.pdbx_strand_id
1 'polypeptide(L)'
;NQNEPRFCTIFATAFGPAAIAWKQSGIIALLLPETSPASLKRRIASNLADCREAEPSLPVSKAIKQIQQYFAGQPSNFKGISIDLTECTPFCQTVYEQLCQVAAGTTVSYKDLAQACDKPLAARAIGLAAGKNPVPLLIPCHRIVNTDGRLGGFSAGGGVRLKAQMLHLEGHVVDEKPVWRIRPPLLTSDCDLDTVLNHLSRVDADLAALIRVAPRFNLEFNPDTSIFQALLEAIVYQQLTGKAAATIYRRVLALFSGKSEVSALDIIRAGENELRSAGLSQNKVLAIKDLANFAVSGGLPDHHQMRMMSNAEIINRLTHIRGVGRWTVEMLLIFKLGRADVMAADDYGLRKGLAAIRRCGELPTPSELMRQAEAWKPYRSIASWYLWRAAENYRVG
;
A
#
# COMPACT_ATOMS: atom_id res chain seq x y z
N ASN A 1 4.53 42.22 -1.20
CA ASN A 1 4.24 42.10 -2.64
C ASN A 1 3.25 40.97 -2.93
N GLN A 2 1.93 41.21 -2.72
CA GLN A 2 0.86 40.24 -2.95
C GLN A 2 0.53 40.01 -4.43
N ASN A 3 1.25 40.63 -5.36
CA ASN A 3 0.94 40.64 -6.81
C ASN A 3 2.01 40.01 -7.67
N GLU A 4 2.95 39.25 -7.10
CA GLU A 4 3.97 38.59 -7.87
C GLU A 4 3.41 37.32 -8.55
N PRO A 5 3.64 37.11 -9.86
CA PRO A 5 3.09 35.97 -10.57
C PRO A 5 3.66 34.67 -10.01
N ARG A 6 2.79 33.68 -9.83
CA ARG A 6 3.11 32.33 -9.36
C ARG A 6 3.14 31.38 -10.54
N PHE A 7 4.16 30.59 -10.60
CA PHE A 7 4.38 29.59 -11.64
C PHE A 7 4.45 28.20 -11.03
N CYS A 8 4.09 27.17 -11.79
CA CYS A 8 4.26 25.79 -11.37
C CYS A 8 4.61 24.89 -12.58
N THR A 9 5.18 23.74 -12.27
CA THR A 9 5.40 22.67 -13.24
C THR A 9 5.31 21.30 -12.59
N ILE A 10 4.97 20.28 -13.39
CA ILE A 10 4.95 18.88 -12.99
C ILE A 10 6.22 18.22 -13.50
N PHE A 11 6.83 17.36 -12.69
CA PHE A 11 8.00 16.57 -13.05
C PHE A 11 7.91 15.15 -12.52
N ALA A 12 8.58 14.23 -13.20
CA ALA A 12 8.63 12.83 -12.80
C ALA A 12 9.73 12.59 -11.76
N THR A 13 9.49 11.69 -10.81
CA THR A 13 10.48 11.14 -9.89
C THR A 13 10.39 9.61 -9.88
N ALA A 14 11.36 8.92 -9.27
CA ALA A 14 11.32 7.47 -9.09
C ALA A 14 10.14 6.99 -8.22
N PHE A 15 9.51 7.90 -7.45
CA PHE A 15 8.36 7.61 -6.59
C PHE A 15 7.02 8.06 -7.18
N GLY A 16 7.02 8.58 -8.41
CA GLY A 16 5.84 9.09 -9.10
C GLY A 16 5.93 10.57 -9.47
N PRO A 17 4.87 11.15 -10.05
CA PRO A 17 4.85 12.54 -10.46
C PRO A 17 4.75 13.46 -9.23
N ALA A 18 5.51 14.57 -9.26
CA ALA A 18 5.55 15.62 -8.26
C ALA A 18 5.31 16.98 -8.92
N ALA A 19 5.00 18.02 -8.15
CA ALA A 19 4.86 19.37 -8.68
C ALA A 19 5.58 20.38 -7.77
N ILE A 20 6.13 21.43 -8.39
CA ILE A 20 6.82 22.52 -7.71
C ILE A 20 6.22 23.85 -8.17
N ALA A 21 6.08 24.80 -7.23
CA ALA A 21 5.66 26.15 -7.54
C ALA A 21 6.66 27.16 -7.02
N TRP A 22 6.80 28.27 -7.76
CA TRP A 22 7.78 29.33 -7.46
C TRP A 22 7.29 30.71 -7.85
N LYS A 23 7.96 31.71 -7.27
CA LYS A 23 7.95 33.12 -7.64
C LYS A 23 9.38 33.54 -8.00
N GLN A 24 9.56 34.80 -8.35
CA GLN A 24 10.91 35.35 -8.55
C GLN A 24 11.77 35.30 -7.26
N SER A 25 11.10 35.44 -6.10
CA SER A 25 11.73 35.38 -4.77
C SER A 25 12.23 33.97 -4.38
N GLY A 26 11.66 32.89 -4.91
CA GLY A 26 12.05 31.53 -4.60
C GLY A 26 10.92 30.51 -4.77
N ILE A 27 11.18 29.29 -4.31
CA ILE A 27 10.22 28.19 -4.31
C ILE A 27 9.21 28.42 -3.18
N ILE A 28 7.90 28.36 -3.51
CA ILE A 28 6.80 28.62 -2.59
C ILE A 28 6.04 27.34 -2.20
N ALA A 29 6.08 26.30 -3.04
CA ALA A 29 5.43 25.04 -2.74
C ALA A 29 6.11 23.86 -3.43
N LEU A 30 6.06 22.70 -2.78
CA LEU A 30 6.46 21.41 -3.33
C LEU A 30 5.39 20.36 -2.96
N LEU A 31 4.75 19.81 -3.97
CA LEU A 31 3.89 18.64 -3.81
C LEU A 31 4.75 17.40 -4.02
N LEU A 32 4.94 16.63 -2.95
CA LEU A 32 5.72 15.38 -2.99
C LEU A 32 5.07 14.35 -3.93
N PRO A 33 5.85 13.34 -4.38
CA PRO A 33 5.36 12.35 -5.33
C PRO A 33 4.03 11.73 -4.95
N GLU A 34 3.15 11.62 -5.93
CA GLU A 34 1.84 10.99 -5.83
C GLU A 34 1.82 9.67 -6.59
N THR A 35 0.94 8.76 -6.18
CA THR A 35 0.81 7.42 -6.80
C THR A 35 0.20 7.47 -8.19
N SER A 36 -0.46 8.57 -8.56
CA SER A 36 -1.04 8.73 -9.90
C SER A 36 -1.07 10.19 -10.35
N PRO A 37 -1.02 10.45 -11.67
CA PRO A 37 -1.21 11.79 -12.21
C PRO A 37 -2.55 12.43 -11.82
N ALA A 38 -3.61 11.60 -11.65
CA ALA A 38 -4.93 12.10 -11.26
C ALA A 38 -4.97 12.61 -9.80
N SER A 39 -4.27 11.94 -8.88
CA SER A 39 -4.16 12.42 -7.49
C SER A 39 -3.33 13.71 -7.41
N LEU A 40 -2.25 13.80 -8.17
CA LEU A 40 -1.45 15.02 -8.25
C LEU A 40 -2.26 16.19 -8.82
N LYS A 41 -3.00 15.99 -9.92
CA LYS A 41 -3.86 17.05 -10.49
C LYS A 41 -4.88 17.59 -9.48
N ARG A 42 -5.52 16.73 -8.70
CA ARG A 42 -6.44 17.15 -7.62
C ARG A 42 -5.73 18.01 -6.57
N ARG A 43 -4.51 17.63 -6.18
CA ARG A 43 -3.72 18.41 -5.23
C ARG A 43 -3.23 19.74 -5.79
N ILE A 44 -2.86 19.78 -7.06
CA ILE A 44 -2.53 21.03 -7.75
C ILE A 44 -3.75 21.96 -7.73
N ALA A 45 -4.93 21.46 -8.10
CA ALA A 45 -6.15 22.25 -8.10
C ALA A 45 -6.53 22.81 -6.72
N SER A 46 -6.21 22.09 -5.64
CA SER A 46 -6.51 22.56 -4.27
C SER A 46 -5.42 23.43 -3.65
N ASN A 47 -4.15 23.28 -4.02
CA ASN A 47 -3.03 23.95 -3.35
C ASN A 47 -2.29 24.96 -4.25
N LEU A 48 -2.42 24.87 -5.57
CA LEU A 48 -1.70 25.67 -6.56
C LEU A 48 -2.65 26.24 -7.62
N ALA A 49 -3.93 26.44 -7.29
CA ALA A 49 -4.97 26.89 -8.24
C ALA A 49 -4.66 28.27 -8.87
N ASP A 50 -3.91 29.10 -8.17
CA ASP A 50 -3.50 30.44 -8.60
C ASP A 50 -2.14 30.47 -9.33
N CYS A 51 -1.50 29.29 -9.53
CA CYS A 51 -0.24 29.16 -10.24
C CYS A 51 -0.48 28.93 -11.73
N ARG A 52 0.35 29.58 -12.57
CA ARG A 52 0.39 29.35 -14.03
C ARG A 52 1.42 28.30 -14.36
N GLU A 53 1.07 27.35 -15.24
CA GLU A 53 2.05 26.39 -15.73
C GLU A 53 3.11 27.11 -16.58
N ALA A 54 4.39 26.85 -16.30
CA ALA A 54 5.51 27.48 -16.98
C ALA A 54 6.74 26.59 -16.97
N GLU A 55 7.64 26.83 -17.91
CA GLU A 55 8.99 26.24 -17.91
C GLU A 55 9.78 26.72 -16.68
N PRO A 56 10.44 25.79 -15.96
CA PRO A 56 11.17 26.14 -14.75
C PRO A 56 12.41 27.01 -15.06
N SER A 57 12.58 28.06 -14.28
CA SER A 57 13.81 28.86 -14.33
C SER A 57 15.04 28.03 -13.96
N LEU A 58 16.24 28.50 -14.28
CA LEU A 58 17.48 27.76 -14.03
C LEU A 58 17.65 27.32 -12.56
N PRO A 59 17.38 28.19 -11.54
CA PRO A 59 17.43 27.76 -10.13
C PRO A 59 16.39 26.67 -9.81
N VAL A 60 15.17 26.77 -10.34
CA VAL A 60 14.08 25.79 -10.12
C VAL A 60 14.41 24.46 -10.81
N SER A 61 14.94 24.49 -12.03
CA SER A 61 15.41 23.29 -12.75
C SER A 61 16.52 22.55 -11.98
N LYS A 62 17.44 23.28 -11.34
CA LYS A 62 18.45 22.69 -10.46
C LYS A 62 17.82 22.02 -9.24
N ALA A 63 16.83 22.67 -8.61
CA ALA A 63 16.11 22.09 -7.48
C ALA A 63 15.35 20.81 -7.89
N ILE A 64 14.64 20.82 -9.02
CA ILE A 64 13.96 19.63 -9.58
C ILE A 64 14.96 18.49 -9.76
N LYS A 65 16.11 18.73 -10.36
CA LYS A 65 17.14 17.72 -10.57
C LYS A 65 17.63 17.11 -9.24
N GLN A 66 17.85 17.94 -8.21
CA GLN A 66 18.23 17.44 -6.88
C GLN A 66 17.11 16.62 -6.21
N ILE A 67 15.85 17.02 -6.37
CA ILE A 67 14.69 16.27 -5.88
C ILE A 67 14.58 14.91 -6.59
N GLN A 68 14.79 14.87 -7.90
CA GLN A 68 14.80 13.62 -8.67
C GLN A 68 15.95 12.69 -8.22
N GLN A 69 17.14 13.22 -8.00
CA GLN A 69 18.30 12.47 -7.47
C GLN A 69 18.00 11.90 -6.09
N TYR A 70 17.40 12.68 -5.20
CA TYR A 70 16.99 12.22 -3.87
C TYR A 70 16.05 11.02 -3.93
N PHE A 71 14.98 11.10 -4.74
CA PHE A 71 14.05 9.99 -4.90
C PHE A 71 14.61 8.80 -5.68
N ALA A 72 15.72 8.99 -6.39
CA ALA A 72 16.50 7.90 -6.99
C ALA A 72 17.51 7.27 -6.01
N GLY A 73 17.50 7.65 -4.73
CA GLY A 73 18.40 7.13 -3.71
C GLY A 73 19.82 7.67 -3.79
N GLN A 74 20.04 8.75 -4.53
CA GLN A 74 21.35 9.39 -4.64
C GLN A 74 21.54 10.43 -3.53
N PRO A 75 22.77 10.61 -3.00
CA PRO A 75 23.06 11.68 -2.05
C PRO A 75 22.66 13.04 -2.62
N SER A 76 21.84 13.77 -1.89
CA SER A 76 21.33 15.07 -2.32
C SER A 76 21.49 16.09 -1.20
N ASN A 77 21.92 17.29 -1.60
CA ASN A 77 22.10 18.43 -0.69
C ASN A 77 21.27 19.60 -1.20
N PHE A 78 20.25 19.96 -0.46
CA PHE A 78 19.32 21.05 -0.81
C PHE A 78 19.80 22.44 -0.35
N LYS A 79 21.03 22.56 0.14
CA LYS A 79 21.60 23.87 0.53
C LYS A 79 21.69 24.78 -0.69
N GLY A 80 21.38 26.07 -0.48
CA GLY A 80 21.42 27.10 -1.52
C GLY A 80 20.17 27.13 -2.43
N ILE A 81 19.16 26.30 -2.19
CA ILE A 81 17.86 26.48 -2.83
C ILE A 81 17.11 27.62 -2.14
N SER A 82 16.71 28.63 -2.91
CA SER A 82 15.92 29.75 -2.41
C SER A 82 14.49 29.32 -2.17
N ILE A 83 14.02 29.46 -0.95
CA ILE A 83 12.64 29.18 -0.52
C ILE A 83 12.00 30.47 -0.06
N ASP A 84 10.80 30.77 -0.56
CA ASP A 84 10.02 31.93 -0.13
C ASP A 84 8.98 31.48 0.91
N LEU A 85 9.17 31.91 2.15
CA LEU A 85 8.30 31.64 3.29
C LEU A 85 7.54 32.90 3.77
N THR A 86 7.48 33.94 2.95
CA THR A 86 6.87 35.23 3.33
C THR A 86 5.38 35.12 3.71
N GLU A 87 4.70 34.11 3.19
CA GLU A 87 3.29 33.80 3.52
C GLU A 87 3.13 32.93 4.77
N CYS A 88 4.24 32.43 5.34
CA CYS A 88 4.21 31.65 6.56
C CYS A 88 4.24 32.59 7.81
N THR A 89 3.55 32.16 8.87
CA THR A 89 3.61 32.89 10.14
C THR A 89 5.03 32.89 10.71
N PRO A 90 5.43 33.91 11.51
CA PRO A 90 6.77 33.94 12.12
C PRO A 90 7.10 32.68 12.92
N PHE A 91 6.12 32.10 13.63
CA PHE A 91 6.31 30.85 14.34
C PHE A 91 6.62 29.68 13.39
N CYS A 92 5.91 29.58 12.27
CA CYS A 92 6.21 28.53 11.27
C CYS A 92 7.60 28.72 10.68
N GLN A 93 8.01 29.96 10.38
CA GLN A 93 9.35 30.26 9.87
C GLN A 93 10.43 29.80 10.85
N THR A 94 10.32 30.12 12.14
CA THR A 94 11.23 29.63 13.18
C THR A 94 11.29 28.09 13.23
N VAL A 95 10.14 27.41 13.16
CA VAL A 95 10.10 25.95 13.14
C VAL A 95 10.80 25.38 11.91
N TYR A 96 10.62 26.00 10.75
CA TYR A 96 11.21 25.54 9.50
C TYR A 96 12.73 25.79 9.46
N GLU A 97 13.21 26.91 10.03
CA GLU A 97 14.64 27.17 10.20
C GLU A 97 15.32 26.12 11.07
N GLN A 98 14.71 25.77 12.21
CA GLN A 98 15.23 24.71 13.08
C GLN A 98 15.20 23.33 12.41
N LEU A 99 14.15 23.03 11.63
CA LEU A 99 14.07 21.79 10.86
C LEU A 99 15.18 21.66 9.83
N CYS A 100 15.55 22.75 9.16
CA CYS A 100 16.64 22.75 8.18
C CYS A 100 18.03 22.46 8.81
N GLN A 101 18.17 22.56 10.14
CA GLN A 101 19.39 22.16 10.85
C GLN A 101 19.46 20.66 11.12
N VAL A 102 18.34 19.93 11.04
CA VAL A 102 18.33 18.48 11.26
C VAL A 102 18.98 17.78 10.07
N ALA A 103 20.09 17.10 10.31
CA ALA A 103 20.86 16.45 9.25
C ALA A 103 20.10 15.27 8.62
N ALA A 104 20.40 14.96 7.35
CA ALA A 104 19.91 13.75 6.70
C ALA A 104 20.37 12.50 7.47
N GLY A 105 19.50 11.49 7.56
CA GLY A 105 19.76 10.28 8.33
C GLY A 105 19.59 10.43 9.85
N THR A 106 19.21 11.61 10.35
CA THR A 106 18.90 11.85 11.77
C THR A 106 17.43 12.25 11.92
N THR A 107 16.92 12.08 13.15
CA THR A 107 15.55 12.48 13.49
C THR A 107 15.55 13.37 14.75
N VAL A 108 14.52 14.17 14.88
CA VAL A 108 14.28 15.04 16.04
C VAL A 108 12.86 14.79 16.58
N SER A 109 12.71 14.76 17.91
CA SER A 109 11.36 14.63 18.46
C SER A 109 10.60 15.96 18.42
N TYR A 110 9.24 15.88 18.38
CA TYR A 110 8.40 17.08 18.52
C TYR A 110 8.75 17.91 19.76
N LYS A 111 9.16 17.24 20.86
CA LYS A 111 9.54 17.89 22.11
C LYS A 111 10.88 18.60 21.98
N ASP A 112 11.89 17.95 21.41
CA ASP A 112 13.24 18.53 21.28
C ASP A 112 13.21 19.71 20.27
N LEU A 113 12.41 19.58 19.19
CA LEU A 113 12.22 20.67 18.25
C LEU A 113 11.50 21.86 18.89
N ALA A 114 10.54 21.60 19.80
CA ALA A 114 9.88 22.67 20.56
C ALA A 114 10.87 23.39 21.48
N GLN A 115 11.79 22.67 22.09
CA GLN A 115 12.89 23.24 22.89
C GLN A 115 13.83 24.09 22.02
N ALA A 116 14.22 23.59 20.85
CA ALA A 116 15.06 24.32 19.90
C ALA A 116 14.41 25.61 19.36
N CYS A 117 13.09 25.68 19.39
CA CYS A 117 12.32 26.89 19.05
C CYS A 117 12.02 27.80 20.26
N ASP A 118 12.65 27.60 21.40
CA ASP A 118 12.40 28.32 22.68
C ASP A 118 10.92 28.28 23.13
N LYS A 119 10.22 27.19 22.78
CA LYS A 119 8.81 26.96 23.11
C LYS A 119 8.57 25.52 23.62
N PRO A 120 9.17 25.11 24.78
CA PRO A 120 9.24 23.71 25.22
C PRO A 120 7.88 23.04 25.43
N LEU A 121 6.80 23.81 25.62
CA LEU A 121 5.44 23.30 25.79
C LEU A 121 4.64 23.25 24.45
N ALA A 122 5.25 23.68 23.34
CA ALA A 122 4.54 23.87 22.07
C ALA A 122 4.59 22.63 21.13
N ALA A 123 4.83 21.42 21.61
CA ALA A 123 4.95 20.21 20.77
C ALA A 123 3.76 20.00 19.80
N ARG A 124 2.53 20.30 20.24
CA ARG A 124 1.33 20.28 19.36
C ARG A 124 1.38 21.36 18.28
N ALA A 125 1.82 22.56 18.63
CA ALA A 125 1.96 23.66 17.66
C ALA A 125 3.07 23.38 16.64
N ILE A 126 4.18 22.74 17.06
CA ILE A 126 5.21 22.20 16.15
C ILE A 126 4.58 21.21 15.15
N GLY A 127 3.75 20.27 15.62
CA GLY A 127 3.06 19.31 14.75
C GLY A 127 2.14 20.00 13.72
N LEU A 128 1.42 21.05 14.14
CA LEU A 128 0.58 21.84 13.24
C LEU A 128 1.41 22.65 12.22
N ALA A 129 2.52 23.23 12.63
CA ALA A 129 3.44 23.94 11.74
C ALA A 129 4.06 22.97 10.71
N ALA A 130 4.54 21.80 11.16
CA ALA A 130 5.06 20.75 10.28
C ALA A 130 4.02 20.26 9.27
N GLY A 131 2.75 20.14 9.70
CA GLY A 131 1.63 19.76 8.82
C GLY A 131 1.26 20.81 7.77
N LYS A 132 1.63 22.08 7.99
CA LYS A 132 1.41 23.21 7.08
C LYS A 132 2.65 23.52 6.23
N ASN A 133 3.71 22.73 6.30
CA ASN A 133 4.94 22.93 5.54
C ASN A 133 4.66 23.01 4.03
N PRO A 134 4.89 24.15 3.37
CA PRO A 134 4.59 24.32 1.95
C PRO A 134 5.59 23.63 1.03
N VAL A 135 6.82 23.38 1.50
CA VAL A 135 7.91 22.82 0.70
C VAL A 135 8.56 21.59 1.37
N PRO A 136 7.77 20.53 1.64
CA PRO A 136 8.29 19.32 2.28
C PRO A 136 9.45 18.73 1.47
N LEU A 137 10.39 18.05 2.11
CA LEU A 137 11.69 17.64 1.64
C LEU A 137 12.73 18.77 1.72
N LEU A 138 12.50 19.92 1.08
CA LEU A 138 13.39 21.08 1.19
C LEU A 138 13.43 21.61 2.63
N ILE A 139 12.27 21.60 3.30
CA ILE A 139 12.13 21.70 4.75
C ILE A 139 11.79 20.30 5.26
N PRO A 140 12.72 19.63 5.96
CA PRO A 140 12.65 18.18 6.19
C PRO A 140 11.72 17.78 7.34
N CYS A 141 10.43 18.13 7.26
CA CYS A 141 9.43 17.77 8.27
C CYS A 141 9.23 16.26 8.42
N HIS A 142 9.68 15.45 7.47
CA HIS A 142 9.72 14.00 7.58
C HIS A 142 10.72 13.50 8.64
N ARG A 143 11.69 14.31 9.08
CA ARG A 143 12.65 13.97 10.14
C ARG A 143 12.10 14.16 11.55
N ILE A 144 10.87 14.68 11.73
CA ILE A 144 10.25 14.80 13.05
C ILE A 144 9.62 13.46 13.44
N VAL A 145 9.90 12.99 14.64
CA VAL A 145 9.34 11.76 15.22
C VAL A 145 8.71 12.02 16.61
N ASN A 146 7.96 11.07 17.14
CA ASN A 146 7.52 11.11 18.52
C ASN A 146 8.70 10.85 19.48
N THR A 147 8.55 11.22 20.74
CA THR A 147 9.59 10.98 21.78
C THR A 147 9.91 9.50 22.00
N ASP A 148 9.02 8.61 21.63
CA ASP A 148 9.22 7.16 21.66
C ASP A 148 9.83 6.58 20.37
N GLY A 149 10.30 7.45 19.46
CA GLY A 149 10.87 7.07 18.17
C GLY A 149 9.86 6.73 17.08
N ARG A 150 8.55 6.71 17.37
CA ARG A 150 7.51 6.48 16.37
C ARG A 150 7.39 7.67 15.44
N LEU A 151 7.14 7.41 14.15
CA LEU A 151 7.20 8.47 13.12
C LEU A 151 6.12 9.56 13.24
N GLY A 152 5.03 9.40 13.93
CA GLY A 152 3.96 10.38 13.97
C GLY A 152 3.28 10.60 12.60
N GLY A 153 2.38 11.58 12.51
CA GLY A 153 1.64 11.90 11.30
C GLY A 153 2.52 12.51 10.18
N PHE A 154 2.02 12.44 8.92
CA PHE A 154 2.60 13.13 7.77
C PHE A 154 1.49 13.55 6.82
N SER A 155 1.37 14.85 6.53
CA SER A 155 0.26 15.43 5.75
C SER A 155 0.47 15.40 4.24
N ALA A 156 1.69 15.10 3.78
CA ALA A 156 1.97 14.99 2.35
C ALA A 156 1.30 13.76 1.72
N GLY A 157 1.06 13.78 0.42
CA GLY A 157 0.57 12.62 -0.33
C GLY A 157 1.45 11.40 -0.09
N GLY A 158 0.85 10.23 0.06
CA GLY A 158 1.57 9.03 0.49
C GLY A 158 1.70 8.88 2.02
N GLY A 159 1.36 9.92 2.80
CA GLY A 159 1.27 9.86 4.27
C GLY A 159 2.55 9.37 4.94
N VAL A 160 2.39 8.70 6.06
CA VAL A 160 3.51 8.21 6.87
C VAL A 160 4.41 7.20 6.13
N ARG A 161 3.89 6.53 5.12
CA ARG A 161 4.68 5.64 4.26
C ARG A 161 5.76 6.39 3.51
N LEU A 162 5.39 7.50 2.85
CA LEU A 162 6.36 8.32 2.14
C LEU A 162 7.41 8.87 3.10
N LYS A 163 6.98 9.27 4.31
CA LYS A 163 7.89 9.70 5.37
C LYS A 163 8.92 8.62 5.73
N ALA A 164 8.47 7.36 5.93
CA ALA A 164 9.35 6.23 6.21
C ALA A 164 10.33 5.96 5.06
N GLN A 165 9.84 5.99 3.82
CA GLN A 165 10.67 5.82 2.62
C GLN A 165 11.72 6.93 2.50
N MET A 166 11.34 8.18 2.77
CA MET A 166 12.27 9.31 2.77
C MET A 166 13.37 9.15 3.82
N LEU A 167 13.01 8.74 5.04
CA LEU A 167 13.99 8.44 6.09
C LEU A 167 14.92 7.29 5.71
N HIS A 168 14.38 6.26 5.07
CA HIS A 168 15.19 5.13 4.58
C HIS A 168 16.17 5.56 3.47
N LEU A 169 15.74 6.41 2.54
CA LEU A 169 16.65 7.00 1.53
C LEU A 169 17.79 7.79 2.16
N GLU A 170 17.58 8.36 3.33
CA GLU A 170 18.59 9.10 4.11
C GLU A 170 19.46 8.19 4.98
N GLY A 171 19.29 6.85 4.89
CA GLY A 171 20.06 5.89 5.68
C GLY A 171 19.62 5.78 7.15
N HIS A 172 18.49 6.38 7.53
CA HIS A 172 17.94 6.20 8.86
C HIS A 172 17.32 4.82 8.99
N VAL A 173 17.91 3.98 9.85
CA VAL A 173 17.32 2.69 10.22
C VAL A 173 16.16 2.97 11.16
N VAL A 174 14.95 2.94 10.65
CA VAL A 174 13.75 2.96 11.50
C VAL A 174 13.73 1.63 12.24
N ASP A 175 13.87 1.67 13.57
CA ASP A 175 13.90 0.47 14.42
C ASP A 175 12.70 -0.42 14.09
N GLU A 176 12.97 -1.70 13.75
CA GLU A 176 12.01 -2.64 13.15
C GLU A 176 10.89 -3.12 14.09
N LYS A 177 10.43 -2.31 15.02
CA LYS A 177 9.16 -2.60 15.68
C LYS A 177 8.01 -2.14 14.82
N PRO A 178 7.13 -3.05 14.37
CA PRO A 178 6.34 -2.92 13.16
C PRO A 178 5.14 -2.00 13.34
N VAL A 179 5.32 -0.72 13.17
CA VAL A 179 4.21 0.24 13.04
C VAL A 179 4.18 0.88 11.63
N TRP A 180 5.15 0.55 10.79
CA TRP A 180 5.27 1.11 9.43
C TRP A 180 5.04 0.01 8.41
N ARG A 181 3.81 -0.10 8.08
CA ARG A 181 3.34 -1.01 7.06
C ARG A 181 3.65 -0.38 5.72
N ILE A 182 4.75 -0.83 5.13
CA ILE A 182 4.90 -0.73 3.69
C ILE A 182 3.61 -1.31 3.13
N ARG A 183 2.76 -0.46 2.55
CA ARG A 183 1.62 -0.96 1.77
C ARG A 183 2.22 -1.92 0.75
N PRO A 184 1.91 -3.21 0.81
CA PRO A 184 2.45 -4.12 -0.18
C PRO A 184 2.08 -3.61 -1.56
N PRO A 185 2.98 -3.67 -2.55
CA PRO A 185 2.68 -3.23 -3.90
C PRO A 185 1.38 -3.89 -4.38
N LEU A 186 0.53 -3.12 -5.06
CA LEU A 186 -0.69 -3.64 -5.67
C LEU A 186 -0.40 -4.03 -7.10
N LEU A 187 -0.93 -5.17 -7.51
CA LEU A 187 -0.75 -5.73 -8.86
C LEU A 187 -1.35 -4.87 -9.99
N THR A 188 -2.21 -3.89 -9.66
CA THR A 188 -3.00 -3.14 -10.66
C THR A 188 -2.51 -1.74 -10.97
N SER A 189 -1.76 -1.09 -10.07
CA SER A 189 -1.39 0.32 -10.25
C SER A 189 0.07 0.65 -9.98
N ASP A 190 0.75 -0.21 -9.24
CA ASP A 190 2.06 0.10 -8.69
C ASP A 190 3.17 -0.77 -9.32
N CYS A 191 2.82 -1.70 -10.21
CA CYS A 191 3.77 -2.64 -10.82
C CYS A 191 3.78 -2.52 -12.35
N ASP A 192 4.90 -2.09 -12.89
CA ASP A 192 5.22 -2.37 -14.28
C ASP A 192 5.51 -3.88 -14.43
N LEU A 193 4.64 -4.58 -15.16
CA LEU A 193 4.71 -6.04 -15.28
C LEU A 193 6.05 -6.50 -15.89
N ASP A 194 6.61 -5.76 -16.82
CA ASP A 194 7.89 -6.15 -17.45
C ASP A 194 9.04 -6.05 -16.44
N THR A 195 9.05 -5.02 -15.59
CA THR A 195 10.01 -4.92 -14.47
C THR A 195 9.86 -6.09 -13.49
N VAL A 196 8.61 -6.49 -13.17
CA VAL A 196 8.35 -7.63 -12.28
C VAL A 196 8.84 -8.95 -12.88
N LEU A 197 8.50 -9.22 -14.14
CA LEU A 197 8.89 -10.45 -14.81
C LEU A 197 10.41 -10.54 -15.00
N ASN A 198 11.07 -9.42 -15.31
CA ASN A 198 12.52 -9.32 -15.37
C ASN A 198 13.18 -9.60 -14.00
N HIS A 199 12.62 -9.07 -12.92
CA HIS A 199 13.09 -9.36 -11.55
C HIS A 199 12.99 -10.86 -11.26
N LEU A 200 11.79 -11.45 -11.39
CA LEU A 200 11.55 -12.86 -11.12
C LEU A 200 12.45 -13.78 -11.97
N SER A 201 12.63 -13.43 -13.26
CA SER A 201 13.48 -14.18 -14.17
C SER A 201 14.98 -14.11 -13.82
N ARG A 202 15.41 -12.99 -13.23
CA ARG A 202 16.81 -12.81 -12.82
C ARG A 202 17.15 -13.59 -11.55
N VAL A 203 16.20 -13.68 -10.62
CA VAL A 203 16.45 -14.27 -9.29
C VAL A 203 16.20 -15.79 -9.25
N ASP A 204 15.49 -16.34 -10.27
CA ASP A 204 15.13 -17.75 -10.30
C ASP A 204 15.08 -18.27 -11.75
N ALA A 205 16.06 -19.11 -12.11
CA ALA A 205 16.20 -19.63 -13.48
C ALA A 205 15.08 -20.58 -13.90
N ASP A 206 14.54 -21.39 -12.98
CA ASP A 206 13.45 -22.31 -13.29
C ASP A 206 12.13 -21.55 -13.43
N LEU A 207 11.90 -20.53 -12.58
CA LEU A 207 10.76 -19.63 -12.73
C LEU A 207 10.88 -18.82 -14.03
N ALA A 208 12.09 -18.39 -14.43
CA ALA A 208 12.33 -17.74 -15.72
C ALA A 208 11.97 -18.64 -16.90
N ALA A 209 12.31 -19.94 -16.83
CA ALA A 209 11.94 -20.92 -17.86
C ALA A 209 10.40 -21.05 -17.96
N LEU A 210 9.72 -21.10 -16.84
CA LEU A 210 8.25 -21.16 -16.78
C LEU A 210 7.61 -19.86 -17.35
N ILE A 211 8.09 -18.67 -16.96
CA ILE A 211 7.57 -17.38 -17.45
C ILE A 211 7.65 -17.27 -18.98
N ARG A 212 8.70 -17.82 -19.60
CA ARG A 212 8.86 -17.80 -21.08
C ARG A 212 7.82 -18.63 -21.83
N VAL A 213 7.31 -19.71 -21.22
CA VAL A 213 6.41 -20.68 -21.89
C VAL A 213 4.95 -20.56 -21.43
N ALA A 214 4.72 -20.02 -20.26
CA ALA A 214 3.38 -19.81 -19.71
C ALA A 214 2.70 -18.58 -20.35
N PRO A 215 1.36 -18.50 -20.32
CA PRO A 215 0.67 -17.28 -20.68
C PRO A 215 1.18 -16.08 -19.88
N ARG A 216 1.12 -14.88 -20.46
CA ARG A 216 1.47 -13.66 -19.72
C ARG A 216 0.51 -13.47 -18.54
N PHE A 217 1.04 -13.05 -17.40
CA PHE A 217 0.23 -12.76 -16.22
C PHE A 217 -0.96 -11.84 -16.55
N ASN A 218 -2.16 -12.27 -16.20
CA ASN A 218 -3.42 -11.58 -16.53
C ASN A 218 -4.46 -11.71 -15.42
N LEU A 219 -4.07 -11.57 -14.17
CA LEU A 219 -5.02 -11.62 -13.07
C LEU A 219 -5.96 -10.41 -13.11
N GLU A 220 -7.25 -10.68 -13.29
CA GLU A 220 -8.30 -9.66 -13.23
C GLU A 220 -8.74 -9.46 -11.78
N PHE A 221 -8.82 -8.21 -11.39
CA PHE A 221 -9.28 -7.80 -10.06
C PHE A 221 -10.67 -7.17 -10.19
N ASN A 222 -11.60 -7.64 -9.39
CA ASN A 222 -12.90 -7.00 -9.27
C ASN A 222 -12.93 -6.16 -7.96
N PRO A 223 -12.66 -4.85 -8.05
CA PRO A 223 -12.65 -3.97 -6.88
C PRO A 223 -14.04 -3.65 -6.34
N ASP A 224 -15.10 -3.89 -7.13
CA ASP A 224 -16.46 -3.47 -6.80
C ASP A 224 -17.15 -4.41 -5.81
N THR A 225 -16.65 -5.64 -5.64
CA THR A 225 -17.20 -6.58 -4.66
C THR A 225 -16.76 -6.21 -3.25
N SER A 226 -17.70 -6.02 -2.33
CA SER A 226 -17.38 -5.72 -0.93
C SER A 226 -16.56 -6.86 -0.27
N ILE A 227 -15.76 -6.50 0.75
CA ILE A 227 -14.96 -7.49 1.51
C ILE A 227 -15.87 -8.55 2.16
N PHE A 228 -17.03 -8.11 2.66
CA PHE A 228 -18.02 -9.02 3.23
C PHE A 228 -18.49 -10.04 2.20
N GLN A 229 -18.85 -9.58 1.01
CA GLN A 229 -19.33 -10.45 -0.08
C GLN A 229 -18.25 -11.44 -0.54
N ALA A 230 -16.98 -10.98 -0.62
CA ALA A 230 -15.85 -11.83 -0.99
C ALA A 230 -15.60 -12.94 0.05
N LEU A 231 -15.68 -12.64 1.33
CA LEU A 231 -15.53 -13.63 2.39
C LEU A 231 -16.74 -14.57 2.47
N LEU A 232 -17.96 -14.06 2.26
CA LEU A 232 -19.17 -14.88 2.17
C LEU A 232 -19.04 -15.92 1.05
N GLU A 233 -18.63 -15.48 -0.13
CA GLU A 233 -18.36 -16.37 -1.27
C GLU A 233 -17.29 -17.40 -0.91
N ALA A 234 -16.15 -16.97 -0.36
CA ALA A 234 -15.06 -17.86 0.02
C ALA A 234 -15.51 -18.96 0.99
N ILE A 235 -16.30 -18.64 2.02
CA ILE A 235 -16.84 -19.61 2.98
C ILE A 235 -17.76 -20.62 2.27
N VAL A 236 -18.61 -20.14 1.35
CA VAL A 236 -19.52 -21.04 0.61
C VAL A 236 -18.74 -21.99 -0.28
N TYR A 237 -17.64 -21.55 -0.89
CA TYR A 237 -16.85 -22.35 -1.82
C TYR A 237 -15.95 -23.39 -1.15
N GLN A 238 -15.66 -23.28 0.14
CA GLN A 238 -14.78 -24.23 0.85
C GLN A 238 -15.24 -25.69 0.69
N GLN A 239 -14.28 -26.57 0.41
CA GLN A 239 -14.49 -28.04 0.32
C GLN A 239 -15.57 -28.49 -0.69
N LEU A 240 -15.83 -27.70 -1.72
CA LEU A 240 -16.76 -28.01 -2.79
C LEU A 240 -16.10 -27.92 -4.16
N THR A 241 -16.63 -28.66 -5.14
CA THR A 241 -16.26 -28.42 -6.53
C THR A 241 -16.83 -27.09 -7.01
N GLY A 242 -16.15 -26.40 -7.91
CA GLY A 242 -16.56 -25.08 -8.38
C GLY A 242 -18.01 -25.00 -8.87
N LYS A 243 -18.51 -26.04 -9.58
CA LYS A 243 -19.92 -26.09 -10.05
C LYS A 243 -20.92 -26.20 -8.89
N ALA A 244 -20.64 -27.04 -7.89
CA ALA A 244 -21.51 -27.20 -6.72
C ALA A 244 -21.52 -25.93 -5.88
N ALA A 245 -20.35 -25.36 -5.61
CA ALA A 245 -20.19 -24.11 -4.87
C ALA A 245 -20.95 -22.95 -5.53
N ALA A 246 -20.79 -22.75 -6.83
CA ALA A 246 -21.49 -21.71 -7.59
C ALA A 246 -23.01 -21.87 -7.52
N THR A 247 -23.51 -23.12 -7.54
CA THR A 247 -24.95 -23.40 -7.42
C THR A 247 -25.47 -23.01 -6.05
N ILE A 248 -24.78 -23.41 -4.97
CA ILE A 248 -25.15 -23.08 -3.60
C ILE A 248 -25.08 -21.57 -3.38
N TYR A 249 -23.99 -20.93 -3.81
CA TYR A 249 -23.82 -19.49 -3.68
C TYR A 249 -24.94 -18.70 -4.36
N ARG A 250 -25.32 -19.08 -5.58
CA ARG A 250 -26.46 -18.50 -6.30
C ARG A 250 -27.78 -18.68 -5.53
N ARG A 251 -28.02 -19.84 -4.91
CA ARG A 251 -29.18 -20.05 -4.08
C ARG A 251 -29.16 -19.19 -2.81
N VAL A 252 -28.01 -19.01 -2.17
CA VAL A 252 -27.88 -18.10 -1.03
C VAL A 252 -28.21 -16.67 -1.46
N LEU A 253 -27.70 -16.19 -2.61
CA LEU A 253 -28.05 -14.87 -3.11
C LEU A 253 -29.54 -14.73 -3.45
N ALA A 254 -30.17 -15.79 -3.96
CA ALA A 254 -31.60 -15.81 -4.31
C ALA A 254 -32.52 -15.69 -3.10
N LEU A 255 -32.09 -16.05 -1.88
CA LEU A 255 -32.86 -15.80 -0.66
C LEU A 255 -33.10 -14.31 -0.41
N PHE A 256 -32.24 -13.47 -0.96
CA PHE A 256 -32.28 -12.01 -0.80
C PHE A 256 -32.63 -11.31 -2.12
N SER A 257 -33.52 -11.92 -2.91
CA SER A 257 -33.93 -11.44 -4.24
C SER A 257 -34.38 -9.97 -4.20
N GLY A 258 -33.92 -9.19 -5.20
CA GLY A 258 -34.18 -7.75 -5.29
C GLY A 258 -33.05 -6.86 -4.76
N LYS A 259 -31.96 -7.42 -4.25
CA LYS A 259 -30.77 -6.68 -3.81
C LYS A 259 -29.58 -6.93 -4.73
N SER A 260 -28.83 -5.91 -5.02
CA SER A 260 -27.58 -6.02 -5.80
C SER A 260 -26.46 -6.69 -5.02
N GLU A 261 -26.48 -6.58 -3.68
CA GLU A 261 -25.53 -7.21 -2.75
C GLU A 261 -26.23 -7.67 -1.48
N VAL A 262 -25.76 -8.79 -0.93
CA VAL A 262 -26.21 -9.30 0.37
C VAL A 262 -25.43 -8.60 1.47
N SER A 263 -26.13 -7.93 2.37
CA SER A 263 -25.51 -7.25 3.52
C SER A 263 -25.34 -8.20 4.73
N ALA A 264 -24.47 -7.82 5.66
CA ALA A 264 -24.31 -8.53 6.92
C ALA A 264 -25.63 -8.60 7.72
N LEU A 265 -26.42 -7.52 7.70
CA LEU A 265 -27.74 -7.48 8.36
C LEU A 265 -28.73 -8.48 7.72
N ASP A 266 -28.67 -8.71 6.42
CA ASP A 266 -29.52 -9.69 5.75
C ASP A 266 -29.21 -11.10 6.24
N ILE A 267 -27.93 -11.46 6.33
CA ILE A 267 -27.50 -12.75 6.87
C ILE A 267 -27.88 -12.92 8.34
N ILE A 268 -27.80 -11.85 9.16
CA ILE A 268 -28.21 -11.92 10.57
C ILE A 268 -29.72 -12.19 10.69
N ARG A 269 -30.52 -11.54 9.87
CA ARG A 269 -32.00 -11.67 9.90
C ARG A 269 -32.51 -13.00 9.32
N ALA A 270 -31.78 -13.58 8.37
CA ALA A 270 -32.15 -14.84 7.77
C ALA A 270 -32.16 -15.98 8.81
N GLY A 271 -33.18 -16.84 8.77
CA GLY A 271 -33.27 -18.01 9.62
C GLY A 271 -32.20 -19.06 9.27
N GLU A 272 -31.73 -19.83 10.27
CA GLU A 272 -30.76 -20.90 10.00
C GLU A 272 -31.32 -21.96 9.02
N ASN A 273 -32.61 -22.32 9.17
CA ASN A 273 -33.26 -23.26 8.27
C ASN A 273 -33.36 -22.74 6.83
N GLU A 274 -33.58 -21.43 6.67
CA GLU A 274 -33.60 -20.75 5.39
C GLU A 274 -32.23 -20.83 4.70
N LEU A 275 -31.15 -20.49 5.41
CA LEU A 275 -29.78 -20.58 4.91
C LEU A 275 -29.40 -22.03 4.57
N ARG A 276 -29.86 -23.01 5.36
CA ARG A 276 -29.65 -24.44 5.08
C ARG A 276 -30.42 -24.93 3.85
N SER A 277 -31.60 -24.41 3.59
CA SER A 277 -32.40 -24.76 2.40
C SER A 277 -31.70 -24.38 1.10
N ALA A 278 -30.82 -23.36 1.11
CA ALA A 278 -29.96 -23.00 -0.01
C ALA A 278 -28.82 -24.01 -0.28
N GLY A 279 -28.61 -24.99 0.62
CA GLY A 279 -27.61 -26.07 0.51
C GLY A 279 -26.37 -25.85 1.37
N LEU A 280 -26.41 -24.94 2.33
CA LEU A 280 -25.30 -24.73 3.27
C LEU A 280 -25.27 -25.81 4.36
N SER A 281 -24.09 -26.32 4.68
CA SER A 281 -23.90 -27.15 5.87
C SER A 281 -24.05 -26.31 7.14
N GLN A 282 -24.34 -26.97 8.28
CA GLN A 282 -24.45 -26.29 9.58
C GLN A 282 -23.20 -25.45 9.90
N ASN A 283 -22.02 -26.01 9.65
CA ASN A 283 -20.76 -25.27 9.91
C ASN A 283 -20.62 -24.03 9.04
N LYS A 284 -21.07 -24.07 7.78
CA LYS A 284 -21.07 -22.90 6.89
C LYS A 284 -22.08 -21.84 7.33
N VAL A 285 -23.29 -22.28 7.80
CA VAL A 285 -24.28 -21.35 8.36
C VAL A 285 -23.69 -20.61 9.58
N LEU A 286 -23.07 -21.35 10.50
CA LEU A 286 -22.39 -20.73 11.66
C LEU A 286 -21.27 -19.79 11.25
N ALA A 287 -20.48 -20.15 10.24
CA ALA A 287 -19.39 -19.31 9.75
C ALA A 287 -19.88 -17.99 9.11
N ILE A 288 -20.92 -18.05 8.26
CA ILE A 288 -21.46 -16.83 7.64
C ILE A 288 -22.20 -15.94 8.64
N LYS A 289 -22.83 -16.51 9.66
CA LYS A 289 -23.44 -15.76 10.78
C LYS A 289 -22.35 -15.05 11.60
N ASP A 290 -21.25 -15.73 11.89
CA ASP A 290 -20.11 -15.14 12.60
C ASP A 290 -19.46 -14.01 11.81
N LEU A 291 -19.23 -14.23 10.50
CA LEU A 291 -18.78 -13.17 9.58
C LEU A 291 -19.71 -11.95 9.60
N ALA A 292 -21.03 -12.19 9.58
CA ALA A 292 -22.02 -11.11 9.59
C ALA A 292 -22.01 -10.34 10.92
N ASN A 293 -21.94 -11.03 12.05
CA ASN A 293 -21.81 -10.40 13.38
C ASN A 293 -20.50 -9.60 13.48
N PHE A 294 -19.39 -10.17 13.00
CA PHE A 294 -18.10 -9.48 12.98
C PHE A 294 -18.14 -8.20 12.13
N ALA A 295 -18.84 -8.21 11.01
CA ALA A 295 -19.02 -7.05 10.15
C ALA A 295 -19.87 -5.95 10.81
N VAL A 296 -21.01 -6.32 11.42
CA VAL A 296 -21.92 -5.38 12.08
C VAL A 296 -21.29 -4.76 13.33
N SER A 297 -20.46 -5.50 14.06
CA SER A 297 -19.69 -4.97 15.20
C SER A 297 -18.55 -4.01 14.82
N GLY A 298 -18.36 -3.74 13.52
CA GLY A 298 -17.24 -2.91 13.02
C GLY A 298 -15.90 -3.65 13.01
N GLY A 299 -15.91 -4.96 13.19
CA GLY A 299 -14.72 -5.81 13.14
C GLY A 299 -14.12 -5.95 11.74
N LEU A 300 -14.96 -5.93 10.69
CA LEU A 300 -14.54 -6.11 9.31
C LEU A 300 -14.08 -4.77 8.70
N PRO A 301 -12.80 -4.62 8.35
CA PRO A 301 -12.32 -3.40 7.71
C PRO A 301 -12.84 -3.28 6.27
N ASP A 302 -13.08 -2.05 5.83
CA ASP A 302 -13.39 -1.76 4.45
C ASP A 302 -12.14 -1.83 3.54
N HIS A 303 -12.34 -1.70 2.22
CA HIS A 303 -11.24 -1.70 1.24
C HIS A 303 -10.17 -0.63 1.52
N HIS A 304 -10.59 0.57 1.94
CA HIS A 304 -9.66 1.65 2.23
C HIS A 304 -8.83 1.34 3.48
N GLN A 305 -9.48 0.88 4.55
CA GLN A 305 -8.81 0.47 5.78
C GLN A 305 -7.86 -0.70 5.53
N MET A 306 -8.29 -1.73 4.79
CA MET A 306 -7.41 -2.85 4.44
C MET A 306 -6.21 -2.42 3.61
N ARG A 307 -6.36 -1.45 2.71
CA ARG A 307 -5.22 -0.90 1.97
C ARG A 307 -4.13 -0.33 2.88
N MET A 308 -4.51 0.19 4.04
CA MET A 308 -3.59 0.76 5.02
C MET A 308 -3.00 -0.29 5.99
N MET A 309 -3.52 -1.51 6.00
CA MET A 309 -3.08 -2.61 6.86
C MET A 309 -2.01 -3.47 6.17
N SER A 310 -1.08 -4.05 6.95
CA SER A 310 -0.17 -5.08 6.46
C SER A 310 -0.91 -6.39 6.21
N ASN A 311 -0.30 -7.29 5.40
CA ASN A 311 -0.86 -8.63 5.21
C ASN A 311 -1.01 -9.39 6.54
N ALA A 312 -0.02 -9.28 7.43
CA ALA A 312 -0.04 -9.95 8.73
C ALA A 312 -1.22 -9.50 9.61
N GLU A 313 -1.57 -8.21 9.59
CA GLU A 313 -2.69 -7.71 10.39
C GLU A 313 -4.03 -8.09 9.82
N ILE A 314 -4.17 -8.08 8.50
CA ILE A 314 -5.39 -8.55 7.84
C ILE A 314 -5.57 -10.03 8.17
N ILE A 315 -4.51 -10.84 8.04
CA ILE A 315 -4.55 -12.26 8.41
C ILE A 315 -4.94 -12.43 9.87
N ASN A 316 -4.23 -11.77 10.79
CA ASN A 316 -4.53 -11.88 12.22
C ASN A 316 -5.97 -11.47 12.53
N ARG A 317 -6.46 -10.39 11.95
CA ARG A 317 -7.80 -9.88 12.20
C ARG A 317 -8.91 -10.78 11.64
N LEU A 318 -8.77 -11.26 10.40
CA LEU A 318 -9.82 -12.03 9.75
C LEU A 318 -9.85 -13.50 10.16
N THR A 319 -8.74 -14.06 10.63
CA THR A 319 -8.71 -15.44 11.14
C THR A 319 -9.44 -15.63 12.48
N HIS A 320 -9.89 -14.56 13.13
CA HIS A 320 -10.83 -14.65 14.25
C HIS A 320 -12.25 -15.05 13.83
N ILE A 321 -12.60 -14.88 12.55
CA ILE A 321 -13.90 -15.24 12.01
C ILE A 321 -13.94 -16.75 11.84
N ARG A 322 -14.99 -17.38 12.39
CA ARG A 322 -15.19 -18.82 12.29
C ARG A 322 -15.15 -19.30 10.83
N GLY A 323 -14.35 -20.32 10.55
CA GLY A 323 -14.23 -20.90 9.21
C GLY A 323 -13.36 -20.07 8.24
N VAL A 324 -12.81 -18.93 8.66
CA VAL A 324 -11.86 -18.16 7.87
C VAL A 324 -10.43 -18.47 8.33
N GLY A 325 -9.78 -19.38 7.64
CA GLY A 325 -8.38 -19.74 7.91
C GLY A 325 -7.39 -18.80 7.20
N ARG A 326 -6.12 -18.93 7.56
CA ARG A 326 -5.01 -18.17 6.96
C ARG A 326 -5.01 -18.23 5.44
N TRP A 327 -5.14 -19.42 4.87
CA TRP A 327 -5.19 -19.63 3.42
C TRP A 327 -6.33 -18.83 2.76
N THR A 328 -7.52 -18.79 3.36
CA THR A 328 -8.66 -18.02 2.84
C THR A 328 -8.35 -16.53 2.79
N VAL A 329 -7.68 -16.02 3.82
CA VAL A 329 -7.26 -14.61 3.87
C VAL A 329 -6.15 -14.32 2.86
N GLU A 330 -5.20 -15.23 2.66
CA GLU A 330 -4.15 -15.10 1.64
C GLU A 330 -4.75 -15.05 0.22
N MET A 331 -5.78 -15.86 -0.06
CA MET A 331 -6.53 -15.76 -1.32
C MET A 331 -7.24 -14.42 -1.48
N LEU A 332 -7.87 -13.91 -0.42
CA LEU A 332 -8.45 -12.55 -0.41
C LEU A 332 -7.40 -11.48 -0.72
N LEU A 333 -6.22 -11.59 -0.09
CA LEU A 333 -5.10 -10.66 -0.31
C LEU A 333 -4.64 -10.65 -1.77
N ILE A 334 -4.50 -11.82 -2.39
CA ILE A 334 -4.05 -11.96 -3.77
C ILE A 334 -5.14 -11.52 -4.74
N PHE A 335 -6.34 -12.15 -4.66
CA PHE A 335 -7.36 -12.07 -5.71
C PHE A 335 -8.33 -10.89 -5.57
N LYS A 336 -8.52 -10.35 -4.36
CA LYS A 336 -9.45 -9.21 -4.13
C LYS A 336 -8.71 -7.92 -3.79
N LEU A 337 -7.65 -8.00 -3.00
CA LEU A 337 -6.88 -6.81 -2.62
C LEU A 337 -5.69 -6.54 -3.56
N GLY A 338 -5.37 -7.44 -4.48
CA GLY A 338 -4.31 -7.28 -5.46
C GLY A 338 -2.92 -7.11 -4.84
N ARG A 339 -2.66 -7.77 -3.69
CA ARG A 339 -1.36 -7.69 -3.02
C ARG A 339 -0.29 -8.41 -3.83
N ALA A 340 0.77 -7.72 -4.22
CA ALA A 340 1.84 -8.30 -5.05
C ALA A 340 2.73 -9.29 -4.28
N ASP A 341 2.82 -9.15 -2.94
CA ASP A 341 3.75 -9.93 -2.13
C ASP A 341 3.05 -10.77 -1.07
N VAL A 342 2.37 -11.82 -1.53
CA VAL A 342 1.74 -12.85 -0.68
C VAL A 342 2.23 -14.23 -1.12
N MET A 343 2.53 -15.11 -0.15
CA MET A 343 2.88 -16.50 -0.38
C MET A 343 2.01 -17.40 0.51
N ALA A 344 1.05 -18.07 -0.09
CA ALA A 344 0.21 -19.06 0.58
C ALA A 344 0.93 -20.41 0.62
N ALA A 345 1.94 -20.54 1.47
CA ALA A 345 2.85 -21.69 1.45
C ALA A 345 2.17 -23.04 1.74
N ASP A 346 1.04 -23.02 2.45
CA ASP A 346 0.24 -24.22 2.71
C ASP A 346 -0.60 -24.67 1.48
N ASP A 347 -0.68 -23.85 0.43
CA ASP A 347 -1.45 -24.17 -0.77
C ASP A 347 -0.82 -25.36 -1.52
N TYR A 348 -1.63 -26.41 -1.70
CA TYR A 348 -1.19 -27.62 -2.37
C TYR A 348 -0.77 -27.37 -3.83
N GLY A 349 -1.50 -26.49 -4.54
CA GLY A 349 -1.21 -26.12 -5.93
C GLY A 349 0.13 -25.43 -6.06
N LEU A 350 0.46 -24.53 -5.15
CA LEU A 350 1.76 -23.84 -5.14
C LEU A 350 2.92 -24.80 -4.89
N ARG A 351 2.77 -25.70 -3.91
CA ARG A 351 3.79 -26.72 -3.61
C ARG A 351 3.97 -27.70 -4.78
N LYS A 352 2.87 -28.11 -5.42
CA LYS A 352 2.89 -28.92 -6.62
C LYS A 352 3.55 -28.19 -7.80
N GLY A 353 3.26 -26.91 -7.98
CA GLY A 353 3.87 -26.08 -9.02
C GLY A 353 5.39 -25.92 -8.81
N LEU A 354 5.80 -25.73 -7.55
CA LEU A 354 7.23 -25.68 -7.22
C LEU A 354 7.93 -27.03 -7.53
N ALA A 355 7.32 -28.16 -7.13
CA ALA A 355 7.83 -29.48 -7.46
C ALA A 355 7.98 -29.67 -8.97
N ALA A 356 7.02 -29.20 -9.75
CA ALA A 356 7.03 -29.26 -11.21
C ALA A 356 8.22 -28.52 -11.83
N ILE A 357 8.45 -27.27 -11.44
CA ILE A 357 9.55 -26.47 -12.01
C ILE A 357 10.92 -26.93 -11.54
N ARG A 358 11.02 -27.45 -10.29
CA ARG A 358 12.26 -27.99 -9.72
C ARG A 358 12.52 -29.45 -10.13
N ARG A 359 11.54 -30.10 -10.79
CA ARG A 359 11.60 -31.53 -11.14
C ARG A 359 11.88 -32.42 -9.93
N CYS A 360 11.27 -32.06 -8.78
CA CYS A 360 11.38 -32.83 -7.55
C CYS A 360 10.42 -33.99 -7.59
N GLY A 361 10.87 -35.19 -7.16
CA GLY A 361 10.01 -36.38 -7.00
C GLY A 361 9.03 -36.29 -5.83
N GLU A 362 9.31 -35.40 -4.87
CA GLU A 362 8.51 -35.19 -3.66
C GLU A 362 7.93 -33.79 -3.61
N LEU A 363 6.79 -33.67 -2.89
CA LEU A 363 6.12 -32.40 -2.70
C LEU A 363 6.88 -31.57 -1.65
N PRO A 364 7.40 -30.36 -1.99
CA PRO A 364 8.09 -29.49 -1.04
C PRO A 364 7.21 -29.16 0.16
N THR A 365 7.80 -29.06 1.34
CA THR A 365 7.09 -28.60 2.55
C THR A 365 6.73 -27.11 2.45
N PRO A 366 5.73 -26.61 3.23
CA PRO A 366 5.45 -25.18 3.30
C PRO A 366 6.68 -24.34 3.65
N SER A 367 7.52 -24.82 4.55
CA SER A 367 8.76 -24.12 4.97
C SER A 367 9.79 -24.04 3.83
N GLU A 368 9.91 -25.07 3.02
CA GLU A 368 10.78 -25.07 1.83
C GLU A 368 10.29 -24.12 0.76
N LEU A 369 8.97 -24.13 0.48
CA LEU A 369 8.38 -23.15 -0.44
C LEU A 369 8.62 -21.73 0.07
N MET A 370 8.39 -21.46 1.34
CA MET A 370 8.60 -20.13 1.92
C MET A 370 10.06 -19.69 1.79
N ARG A 371 11.01 -20.58 2.08
CA ARG A 371 12.45 -20.29 1.96
C ARG A 371 12.85 -19.94 0.52
N GLN A 372 12.34 -20.67 -0.47
CA GLN A 372 12.62 -20.38 -1.87
C GLN A 372 11.95 -19.08 -2.33
N ALA A 373 10.74 -18.81 -1.85
CA ALA A 373 9.97 -17.63 -2.18
C ALA A 373 10.57 -16.32 -1.63
N GLU A 374 11.55 -16.37 -0.72
CA GLU A 374 12.23 -15.15 -0.24
C GLU A 374 12.91 -14.39 -1.39
N ALA A 375 13.48 -15.09 -2.35
CA ALA A 375 14.11 -14.47 -3.52
C ALA A 375 13.10 -13.76 -4.44
N TRP A 376 11.82 -14.15 -4.42
CA TRP A 376 10.78 -13.60 -5.29
C TRP A 376 10.15 -12.30 -4.74
N LYS A 377 10.53 -11.90 -3.53
CA LYS A 377 10.07 -10.61 -2.98
C LYS A 377 10.49 -9.45 -3.87
N PRO A 378 9.62 -8.43 -4.00
CA PRO A 378 8.30 -8.25 -3.38
C PRO A 378 7.13 -8.72 -4.28
N TYR A 379 7.33 -9.74 -5.14
CA TYR A 379 6.38 -10.16 -6.19
C TYR A 379 5.92 -11.61 -6.07
N ARG A 380 5.84 -12.12 -4.81
CA ARG A 380 5.50 -13.53 -4.55
C ARG A 380 4.12 -13.94 -5.05
N SER A 381 3.16 -13.03 -5.14
CA SER A 381 1.83 -13.34 -5.70
C SER A 381 1.87 -13.60 -7.20
N ILE A 382 2.74 -12.88 -7.93
CA ILE A 382 2.93 -13.11 -9.37
C ILE A 382 3.65 -14.45 -9.57
N ALA A 383 4.68 -14.75 -8.79
CA ALA A 383 5.33 -16.05 -8.80
C ALA A 383 4.34 -17.18 -8.49
N SER A 384 3.44 -16.99 -7.50
CA SER A 384 2.36 -17.93 -7.17
C SER A 384 1.43 -18.21 -8.35
N TRP A 385 1.05 -17.17 -9.10
CA TRP A 385 0.22 -17.33 -10.29
C TRP A 385 0.87 -18.23 -11.34
N TYR A 386 2.17 -18.08 -11.58
CA TYR A 386 2.93 -18.95 -12.47
C TYR A 386 3.04 -20.39 -11.93
N LEU A 387 3.29 -20.57 -10.64
CA LEU A 387 3.34 -21.89 -10.02
C LEU A 387 2.00 -22.64 -10.14
N TRP A 388 0.85 -21.99 -9.98
CA TRP A 388 -0.45 -22.63 -10.23
C TRP A 388 -0.57 -23.11 -11.68
N ARG A 389 -0.06 -22.39 -12.67
CA ARG A 389 -0.04 -22.82 -14.08
C ARG A 389 0.87 -24.03 -14.29
N ALA A 390 2.01 -24.07 -13.63
CA ALA A 390 2.88 -25.25 -13.65
C ALA A 390 2.19 -26.48 -13.04
N ALA A 391 1.46 -26.29 -11.94
CA ALA A 391 0.72 -27.37 -11.26
C ALA A 391 -0.39 -27.99 -12.12
N GLU A 392 -1.07 -27.20 -12.97
CA GLU A 392 -2.13 -27.69 -13.87
C GLU A 392 -1.61 -28.73 -14.87
N ASN A 393 -0.39 -28.56 -15.34
CA ASN A 393 0.24 -29.41 -16.37
C ASN A 393 1.13 -30.51 -15.80
N TYR A 394 1.37 -30.53 -14.50
CA TYR A 394 2.24 -31.50 -13.85
C TYR A 394 1.47 -32.72 -13.41
N ARG A 395 1.81 -33.86 -14.01
CA ARG A 395 1.39 -35.20 -13.52
C ARG A 395 2.47 -35.71 -12.59
N VAL A 396 2.12 -35.97 -11.34
CA VAL A 396 2.98 -36.73 -10.44
C VAL A 396 3.09 -38.13 -11.07
N GLY A 397 4.29 -38.54 -11.47
CA GLY A 397 4.58 -39.87 -11.97
C GLY A 397 4.46 -40.90 -10.86
#